data_e934543e268f0d406153dd865ab7e38b
#
_entry.id   e934543e268f0d406153dd865ab7e38b
#
_cell.length_a   1.000
_cell.length_b   1.000
_cell.length_c   1.000
_cell.angle_alpha   90.00
_cell.angle_beta   90.00
_cell.angle_gamma   90.00
#
_symmetry.space_group_name_H-M   'P 1'
#
loop_
_entity.id
_entity.type
_entity.pdbx_description
1 polymer ?
#
loop_
_entity_poly.entity_id
_entity_poly.type
_entity_poly.pdbx_seq_one_letter_code
_entity_poly.pdbx_strand_id
1 'polypeptide(L)'
;MAKISANYEALYIIDPALGEEAIAATVEKFKALAESNGATVEVDLWGKRRLAYAIDYKTEGYYVLMSFTSDPSFPRELDRVLGITTGIMRSLIVCKGE
;
A
#
# COMPACT_ATOMS: atom_id res chain seq x y z
N MET A 1 16.07 -25.97 -1.50
CA MET A 1 16.04 -24.85 -2.41
C MET A 1 15.94 -23.54 -1.66
N ALA A 2 16.73 -22.57 -2.03
CA ALA A 2 16.69 -21.28 -1.37
C ALA A 2 15.42 -20.52 -1.71
N LYS A 3 14.84 -19.89 -0.71
CA LYS A 3 13.70 -19.05 -0.91
C LYS A 3 14.14 -17.73 -1.55
N ILE A 4 13.49 -17.33 -2.60
CA ILE A 4 13.82 -16.09 -3.28
C ILE A 4 13.00 -14.95 -2.68
N SER A 5 13.68 -13.90 -2.28
CA SER A 5 13.04 -12.69 -1.78
C SER A 5 13.44 -11.52 -2.65
N ALA A 6 12.56 -10.57 -2.78
CA ALA A 6 12.83 -9.36 -3.53
C ALA A 6 12.27 -8.16 -2.79
N ASN A 7 12.79 -6.99 -3.12
CA ASN A 7 12.36 -5.74 -2.53
C ASN A 7 11.27 -5.12 -3.41
N TYR A 8 10.19 -4.72 -2.78
CA TYR A 8 9.06 -4.13 -3.47
C TYR A 8 8.63 -2.85 -2.77
N GLU A 9 7.95 -2.00 -3.52
CA GLU A 9 7.29 -0.82 -2.96
C GLU A 9 5.84 -0.82 -3.40
N ALA A 10 4.95 -0.59 -2.44
CA ALA A 10 3.54 -0.41 -2.73
C ALA A 10 3.17 1.04 -2.38
N LEU A 11 2.80 1.81 -3.38
CA LEU A 11 2.30 3.16 -3.18
C LEU A 11 0.80 3.09 -3.33
N TYR A 12 0.07 3.49 -2.29
CA TYR A 12 -1.37 3.51 -2.40
C TYR A 12 -1.93 4.83 -1.87
N ILE A 13 -3.07 5.20 -2.39
CA ILE A 13 -3.71 6.46 -2.08
C ILE A 13 -5.04 6.15 -1.41
N ILE A 14 -5.23 6.68 -0.20
CA ILE A 14 -6.43 6.45 0.58
C ILE A 14 -7.30 7.70 0.48
N ASP A 15 -8.61 7.51 0.40
CA ASP A 15 -9.57 8.61 0.38
C ASP A 15 -9.52 9.36 1.71
N PRO A 16 -9.11 10.64 1.71
CA PRO A 16 -9.00 11.38 2.97
C PRO A 16 -10.35 11.66 3.63
N ALA A 17 -11.46 11.49 2.91
CA ALA A 17 -12.78 11.66 3.49
C ALA A 17 -13.12 10.61 4.55
N LEU A 18 -12.35 9.51 4.61
CA LEU A 18 -12.55 8.47 5.62
C LEU A 18 -12.20 8.93 7.03
N GLY A 19 -11.35 9.96 7.16
CA GLY A 19 -10.89 10.45 8.45
C GLY A 19 -9.61 9.75 8.91
N GLU A 20 -8.92 10.37 9.86
CA GLU A 20 -7.61 9.91 10.32
C GLU A 20 -7.64 8.51 10.90
N GLU A 21 -8.67 8.18 11.68
CA GLU A 21 -8.76 6.86 12.30
C GLU A 21 -8.87 5.75 11.26
N ALA A 22 -9.69 5.96 10.24
CA ALA A 22 -9.87 4.97 9.19
C ALA A 22 -8.61 4.84 8.34
N ILE A 23 -7.91 5.97 8.10
CA ILE A 23 -6.66 5.95 7.37
C ILE A 23 -5.62 5.14 8.15
N ALA A 24 -5.49 5.40 9.45
CA ALA A 24 -4.53 4.67 10.29
C ALA A 24 -4.86 3.19 10.34
N ALA A 25 -6.14 2.84 10.46
CA ALA A 25 -6.56 1.45 10.48
C ALA A 25 -6.25 0.74 9.16
N THR A 26 -6.41 1.43 8.04
CA THR A 26 -6.09 0.90 6.72
C THR A 26 -4.59 0.62 6.59
N VAL A 27 -3.76 1.56 7.02
CA VAL A 27 -2.31 1.39 6.99
C VAL A 27 -1.89 0.19 7.84
N GLU A 28 -2.43 0.09 9.05
CA GLU A 28 -2.12 -1.04 9.93
C GLU A 28 -2.57 -2.37 9.34
N LYS A 29 -3.70 -2.38 8.66
CA LYS A 29 -4.21 -3.57 8.01
C LYS A 29 -3.20 -4.12 7.00
N PHE A 30 -2.67 -3.26 6.15
CA PHE A 30 -1.73 -3.71 5.12
C PHE A 30 -0.37 -4.05 5.71
N LYS A 31 0.06 -3.31 6.72
CA LYS A 31 1.29 -3.63 7.42
C LYS A 31 1.19 -5.01 8.08
N ALA A 32 0.09 -5.27 8.78
CA ALA A 32 -0.12 -6.55 9.44
C ALA A 32 -0.23 -7.70 8.41
N LEU A 33 -0.87 -7.43 7.28
CA LEU A 33 -0.98 -8.42 6.22
C LEU A 33 0.41 -8.83 5.71
N ALA A 34 1.28 -7.85 5.48
CA ALA A 34 2.63 -8.13 5.02
C ALA A 34 3.42 -8.91 6.07
N GLU A 35 3.35 -8.47 7.31
CA GLU A 35 4.06 -9.14 8.41
C GLU A 35 3.58 -10.57 8.62
N SER A 36 2.29 -10.81 8.48
CA SER A 36 1.73 -12.15 8.63
C SER A 36 2.15 -13.10 7.51
N ASN A 37 2.62 -12.54 6.40
CA ASN A 37 3.18 -13.32 5.28
C ASN A 37 4.70 -13.42 5.35
N GLY A 38 5.29 -13.02 6.47
CA GLY A 38 6.72 -13.12 6.67
C GLY A 38 7.55 -12.03 6.04
N ALA A 39 6.91 -10.97 5.57
CA ALA A 39 7.62 -9.87 4.95
C ALA A 39 8.22 -8.93 5.99
N THR A 40 9.34 -8.32 5.64
CA THR A 40 9.88 -7.20 6.40
C THR A 40 9.28 -5.93 5.81
N VAL A 41 8.71 -5.08 6.64
CA VAL A 41 7.90 -3.95 6.18
C VAL A 41 8.37 -2.65 6.80
N GLU A 42 8.45 -1.62 5.97
CA GLU A 42 8.61 -0.25 6.43
C GLU A 42 7.52 0.59 5.80
N VAL A 43 6.89 1.44 6.59
CA VAL A 43 5.80 2.29 6.13
C VAL A 43 6.23 3.74 6.22
N ASP A 44 6.05 4.47 5.12
CA ASP A 44 6.33 5.90 5.06
C ASP A 44 5.02 6.61 4.76
N LEU A 45 4.56 7.43 5.69
CA LEU A 45 3.31 8.18 5.54
C LEU A 45 3.63 9.52 4.90
N TRP A 46 3.28 9.66 3.64
CA TRP A 46 3.52 10.91 2.92
C TRP A 46 2.49 11.97 3.24
N GLY A 47 1.33 11.56 3.73
CA GLY A 47 0.28 12.48 4.13
C GLY A 47 -0.64 12.86 2.98
N LYS A 48 -1.51 13.83 3.27
CA LYS A 48 -2.50 14.30 2.30
C LYS A 48 -1.80 15.18 1.26
N ARG A 49 -2.04 14.87 0.00
CA ARG A 49 -1.45 15.61 -1.12
C ARG A 49 -2.49 15.83 -2.19
N ARG A 50 -2.32 16.88 -2.96
CA ARG A 50 -3.18 17.16 -4.10
C ARG A 50 -2.82 16.18 -5.23
N LEU A 51 -3.85 15.60 -5.83
CA LEU A 51 -3.69 14.72 -6.97
C LEU A 51 -3.38 15.55 -8.21
N ALA A 52 -2.62 14.96 -9.13
CA ALA A 52 -2.32 15.63 -10.41
C ALA A 52 -3.58 15.80 -11.25
N TYR A 53 -4.56 14.93 -11.06
CA TYR A 53 -5.87 15.01 -11.69
C TYR A 53 -6.89 14.37 -10.75
N ALA A 54 -8.15 14.73 -10.92
CA ALA A 54 -9.20 14.21 -10.04
C ALA A 54 -9.43 12.72 -10.28
N ILE A 55 -9.63 11.98 -9.18
CA ILE A 55 -10.04 10.59 -9.22
C ILE A 55 -11.41 10.54 -8.55
N ASP A 56 -12.45 10.12 -9.26
CA ASP A 56 -13.81 10.09 -8.76
C ASP A 56 -14.22 11.45 -8.15
N TYR A 57 -13.88 12.53 -8.85
CA TYR A 57 -14.14 13.91 -8.43
C TYR A 57 -13.39 14.36 -7.19
N LYS A 58 -12.45 13.55 -6.70
CA LYS A 58 -11.63 13.92 -5.56
C LYS A 58 -10.31 14.47 -6.04
N THR A 59 -9.87 15.56 -5.44
CA THR A 59 -8.66 16.25 -5.85
C THR A 59 -7.51 16.05 -4.89
N GLU A 60 -7.76 15.37 -3.77
CA GLU A 60 -6.74 15.08 -2.77
C GLU A 60 -6.76 13.61 -2.40
N GLY A 61 -5.61 13.10 -1.99
CA GLY A 61 -5.47 11.74 -1.50
C GLY A 61 -4.44 11.67 -0.39
N TYR A 62 -4.59 10.68 0.47
CA TYR A 62 -3.59 10.41 1.51
C TYR A 62 -2.63 9.36 0.98
N TYR A 63 -1.38 9.73 0.79
CA TYR A 63 -0.38 8.88 0.16
C TYR A 63 0.38 8.08 1.20
N VAL A 64 0.50 6.79 0.96
CA VAL A 64 1.27 5.89 1.82
C VAL A 64 2.22 5.08 0.95
N LEU A 65 3.49 5.07 1.31
CA LEU A 65 4.47 4.24 0.66
C LEU A 65 4.86 3.12 1.61
N MET A 66 4.65 1.88 1.20
CA MET A 66 5.03 0.73 2.00
C MET A 66 6.12 -0.03 1.28
N SER A 67 7.32 -0.04 1.87
CA SER A 67 8.45 -0.80 1.33
C SER A 67 8.50 -2.14 2.03
N PHE A 68 8.64 -3.20 1.29
CA PHE A 68 8.68 -4.52 1.91
C PHE A 68 9.57 -5.47 1.12
N THR A 69 10.09 -6.47 1.85
CA THR A 69 10.87 -7.55 1.26
C THR A 69 10.09 -8.83 1.51
N SER A 70 9.76 -9.52 0.45
CA SER A 70 8.93 -10.72 0.56
C SER A 70 9.24 -11.69 -0.56
N ASP A 71 8.63 -12.88 -0.48
CA ASP A 71 8.65 -13.79 -1.58
C ASP A 71 7.80 -13.25 -2.74
N PRO A 72 8.08 -13.67 -3.98
CA PRO A 72 7.41 -13.07 -5.14
C PRO A 72 5.90 -13.31 -5.23
N SER A 73 5.35 -14.20 -4.41
CA SER A 73 3.90 -14.46 -4.44
C SER A 73 3.11 -13.43 -3.64
N PHE A 74 3.72 -12.78 -2.66
CA PHE A 74 3.01 -11.84 -1.79
C PHE A 74 2.54 -10.58 -2.52
N PRO A 75 3.32 -9.93 -3.41
CA PRO A 75 2.84 -8.73 -4.09
C PRO A 75 1.53 -8.93 -4.84
N ARG A 76 1.32 -10.10 -5.41
CA ARG A 76 0.07 -10.42 -6.10
C ARG A 76 -1.11 -10.45 -5.12
N GLU A 77 -0.89 -11.05 -3.95
CA GLU A 77 -1.92 -11.07 -2.92
C GLU A 77 -2.20 -9.67 -2.37
N LEU A 78 -1.16 -8.88 -2.15
CA LEU A 78 -1.31 -7.52 -1.68
C LEU A 78 -2.10 -6.67 -2.70
N ASP A 79 -1.79 -6.81 -3.97
CA ASP A 79 -2.49 -6.09 -5.02
C ASP A 79 -3.97 -6.46 -5.04
N ARG A 80 -4.28 -7.74 -4.88
CA ARG A 80 -5.65 -8.21 -4.83
C ARG A 80 -6.41 -7.57 -3.65
N VAL A 81 -5.79 -7.55 -2.47
CA VAL A 81 -6.41 -6.99 -1.28
C VAL A 81 -6.58 -5.49 -1.41
N LEU A 82 -5.59 -4.78 -1.97
CA LEU A 82 -5.70 -3.35 -2.23
C LEU A 82 -6.87 -3.06 -3.17
N GLY A 83 -7.06 -3.90 -4.18
CA GLY A 83 -8.11 -3.70 -5.18
C GLY A 83 -9.52 -3.89 -4.63
N ILE A 84 -9.69 -4.65 -3.55
CA ILE A 84 -10.99 -4.90 -2.95
C ILE A 84 -11.24 -4.12 -1.66
N THR A 85 -10.27 -3.34 -1.21
CA THR A 85 -10.41 -2.58 0.03
C THR A 85 -11.12 -1.26 -0.24
N THR A 86 -12.19 -1.02 0.49
CA THR A 86 -12.92 0.23 0.39
C THR A 86 -12.04 1.39 0.87
N GLY A 87 -12.07 2.49 0.16
CA GLY A 87 -11.30 3.67 0.53
C GLY A 87 -9.96 3.79 -0.17
N ILE A 88 -9.52 2.75 -0.86
CA ILE A 88 -8.30 2.84 -1.67
C ILE A 88 -8.67 3.44 -3.02
N MET A 89 -8.15 4.63 -3.30
CA MET A 89 -8.42 5.32 -4.55
C MET A 89 -7.55 4.79 -5.68
N ARG A 90 -6.31 4.44 -5.35
CA ARG A 90 -5.37 3.97 -6.35
C ARG A 90 -4.24 3.20 -5.66
N SER A 91 -3.67 2.25 -6.35
CA SER A 91 -2.53 1.52 -5.82
C SER A 91 -1.58 1.13 -6.94
N LEU A 92 -0.30 1.05 -6.60
CA LEU A 92 0.74 0.67 -7.53
C LEU A 92 1.80 -0.12 -6.76
N ILE A 93 2.15 -1.29 -7.24
CA ILE A 93 3.22 -2.09 -6.65
C ILE A 93 4.32 -2.23 -7.68
N VAL A 94 5.53 -1.89 -7.27
CA VAL A 94 6.69 -2.01 -8.15
C VAL A 94 7.76 -2.87 -7.48
N CYS A 95 8.50 -3.59 -8.30
CA CYS A 95 9.64 -4.35 -7.84
C CYS A 95 10.87 -3.44 -7.93
N LYS A 96 11.58 -3.30 -6.83
CA LYS A 96 12.78 -2.45 -6.80
C LYS A 96 14.03 -3.19 -7.27
N GLY A 97 13.88 -4.44 -7.62
CA GLY A 97 15.00 -5.29 -7.98
C GLY A 97 15.47 -6.10 -6.78
N GLU A 98 16.56 -6.77 -6.94
CA GLU A 98 17.14 -7.61 -5.89
C GLU A 98 18.02 -6.85 -4.94
#